data_2f8eb58a1231c34731a3ea51ad7b3438
#
_entry.id   2f8eb58a1231c34731a3ea51ad7b3438
#
_cell.length_a   1.000
_cell.length_b   1.000
_cell.length_c   1.000
_cell.angle_alpha   90.00
_cell.angle_beta   90.00
_cell.angle_gamma   90.00
#
_symmetry.space_group_name_H-M   'P 1'
#
loop_
_entity.id
_entity.type
_entity.pdbx_description
1 polymer ?
#
loop_
_entity_poly.entity_id
_entity_poly.type
_entity_poly.pdbx_seq_one_letter_code
_entity_poly.pdbx_strand_id
1 'polypeptide(L)'
;MFFVGTGHCKVKVRDQNGNEQWCGQLNKGDHFGEIAMIYKCKRSATVYSSNYNTFARITKPRFREIVSEFPEYEVALKKNAIRSYRDKKIQFVLRMIKRVEYLAKHDDEVLFDLMFSLQP
;
A
#
# COMPACT_ATOMS: atom_id res chain seq x y z
N MET A 1 2.23 -5.55 8.62
CA MET A 1 1.31 -4.41 8.77
C MET A 1 1.42 -3.91 10.21
N PHE A 2 1.36 -2.61 10.39
CA PHE A 2 1.51 -1.97 11.69
C PHE A 2 0.36 -1.01 11.93
N PHE A 3 -0.08 -0.90 13.16
CA PHE A 3 -1.07 0.07 13.63
C PHE A 3 -0.43 1.00 14.64
N VAL A 4 -0.65 2.29 14.49
CA VAL A 4 -0.14 3.30 15.44
C VAL A 4 -1.05 3.33 16.67
N GLY A 5 -0.55 2.87 17.80
CA GLY A 5 -1.27 2.87 19.08
C GLY A 5 -1.20 4.21 19.78
N THR A 6 0.00 4.79 19.86
CA THR A 6 0.24 6.13 20.42
C THR A 6 1.33 6.85 19.62
N GLY A 7 1.38 8.17 19.71
CA GLY A 7 2.35 8.99 19.01
C GLY A 7 1.99 9.23 17.55
N HIS A 8 2.96 9.71 16.79
CA HIS A 8 2.83 9.94 15.36
C HIS A 8 4.12 9.63 14.62
N CYS A 9 3.99 9.34 13.33
CA CYS A 9 5.09 9.00 12.43
C CYS A 9 5.05 9.88 11.20
N LYS A 10 6.21 10.06 10.58
CA LYS A 10 6.36 10.71 9.28
C LYS A 10 6.73 9.68 8.22
N VAL A 11 6.21 9.87 7.02
CA VAL A 11 6.42 8.96 5.89
C VAL A 11 7.29 9.64 4.84
N LYS A 12 8.38 8.96 4.44
CA LYS A 12 9.22 9.35 3.31
C LYS A 12 9.08 8.36 2.17
N VAL A 13 9.03 8.89 0.96
CA VAL A 13 9.08 8.12 -0.28
C VAL A 13 10.31 8.51 -1.07
N ARG A 14 10.96 7.54 -1.71
CA ARG A 14 12.07 7.79 -2.61
C ARG A 14 11.55 7.98 -4.04
N ASP A 15 11.95 9.05 -4.68
CA ASP A 15 11.61 9.32 -6.08
C ASP A 15 12.46 8.48 -7.05
N GLN A 16 12.22 8.61 -8.35
CA GLN A 16 12.95 7.89 -9.40
C GLN A 16 14.43 8.26 -9.48
N ASN A 17 14.80 9.44 -8.96
CA ASN A 17 16.18 9.94 -8.94
C ASN A 17 16.90 9.54 -7.63
N GLY A 18 16.23 8.83 -6.75
CA GLY A 18 16.77 8.42 -5.46
C GLY A 18 16.62 9.46 -4.34
N ASN A 19 15.99 10.61 -4.61
CA ASN A 19 15.77 11.66 -3.61
C ASN A 19 14.63 11.27 -2.69
N GLU A 20 14.81 11.51 -1.40
CA GLU A 20 13.77 11.27 -0.39
C GLU A 20 12.89 12.49 -0.22
N GLN A 21 11.59 12.28 -0.26
CA GLN A 21 10.58 13.32 -0.07
C GLN A 21 9.61 12.92 1.05
N TRP A 22 9.30 13.87 1.92
CA TRP A 22 8.22 13.69 2.89
C TRP A 22 6.88 13.66 2.16
N CYS A 23 6.06 12.65 2.42
CA CYS A 23 4.77 12.50 1.74
C CYS A 23 3.57 12.49 2.68
N GLY A 24 3.77 12.40 3.99
CA GLY A 24 2.65 12.41 4.93
C GLY A 24 3.04 12.11 6.37
N GLN A 25 2.03 12.12 7.21
CA GLN A 25 2.09 11.81 8.63
C GLN A 25 1.04 10.73 8.96
N LEU A 26 1.39 9.84 9.87
CA LEU A 26 0.51 8.82 10.43
C LEU A 26 0.30 9.12 11.91
N ASN A 27 -0.96 9.11 12.33
CA ASN A 27 -1.38 9.41 13.69
C ASN A 27 -1.95 8.18 14.37
N LYS A 28 -2.27 8.29 15.65
CA LYS A 28 -2.96 7.25 16.41
C LYS A 28 -4.18 6.73 15.65
N GLY A 29 -4.29 5.42 15.50
CA GLY A 29 -5.35 4.74 14.76
C GLY A 29 -5.04 4.48 13.28
N ASP A 30 -4.03 5.14 12.72
CA ASP A 30 -3.59 4.87 11.36
C ASP A 30 -2.81 3.55 11.28
N HIS A 31 -2.73 3.00 10.07
CA HIS A 31 -1.98 1.79 9.78
C HIS A 31 -1.06 1.98 8.56
N PHE A 32 -0.05 1.13 8.47
CA PHE A 32 0.89 1.12 7.34
C PHE A 32 1.49 -0.26 7.10
N GLY A 33 2.08 -0.44 5.91
CA GLY A 33 2.75 -1.67 5.51
C GLY A 33 1.81 -2.75 5.01
N GLU A 34 0.53 -2.45 4.76
CA GLU A 34 -0.49 -3.33 4.22
C GLU A 34 -0.23 -3.71 2.76
N ILE A 35 0.31 -2.77 1.96
CA ILE A 35 0.54 -2.98 0.52
C ILE A 35 1.40 -4.20 0.27
N ALA A 36 2.52 -4.33 0.99
CA ALA A 36 3.42 -5.48 0.88
C ALA A 36 2.84 -6.79 1.49
N MET A 37 1.73 -6.71 2.23
CA MET A 37 0.97 -7.86 2.73
C MET A 37 0.02 -8.41 1.68
N ILE A 38 -0.66 -7.52 0.97
CA ILE A 38 -1.66 -7.81 -0.05
C ILE A 38 -0.97 -8.17 -1.37
N TYR A 39 -0.01 -7.35 -1.77
CA TYR A 39 0.75 -7.52 -3.01
C TYR A 39 2.16 -8.03 -2.75
N LYS A 40 2.70 -8.83 -3.66
CA LYS A 40 4.10 -9.29 -3.62
C LYS A 40 5.03 -8.17 -4.14
N CYS A 41 5.19 -7.12 -3.37
CA CYS A 41 6.03 -5.98 -3.74
C CYS A 41 6.99 -5.57 -2.62
N LYS A 42 8.00 -4.80 -2.97
CA LYS A 42 8.91 -4.17 -1.99
C LYS A 42 8.17 -3.09 -1.20
N ARG A 43 8.73 -2.72 -0.06
CA ARG A 43 8.22 -1.57 0.70
C ARG A 43 8.31 -0.30 -0.15
N SER A 44 7.22 0.46 -0.19
CA SER A 44 7.10 1.67 -1.02
C SER A 44 7.54 2.94 -0.31
N ALA A 45 7.65 2.90 1.00
CA ALA A 45 7.98 4.06 1.82
C ALA A 45 8.78 3.66 3.06
N THR A 46 9.45 4.64 3.66
CA THR A 46 10.07 4.54 4.96
C THR A 46 9.26 5.33 5.99
N VAL A 47 8.96 4.70 7.11
CA VAL A 47 8.20 5.33 8.20
C VAL A 47 9.15 5.63 9.34
N TYR A 48 9.17 6.89 9.77
CA TYR A 48 9.99 7.39 10.87
C TYR A 48 9.12 7.76 12.06
N SER A 49 9.50 7.31 13.22
CA SER A 49 8.92 7.78 14.48
C SER A 49 9.28 9.25 14.71
N SER A 50 8.30 10.08 14.98
CA SER A 50 8.52 11.51 15.28
C SER A 50 8.64 11.79 16.77
N ASN A 51 8.10 10.87 17.59
CA ASN A 51 8.14 10.93 19.05
C ASN A 51 8.09 9.50 19.61
N TYR A 52 7.79 9.33 20.89
CA TYR A 52 7.57 8.01 21.47
C TYR A 52 6.28 7.39 20.92
N ASN A 53 6.41 6.22 20.31
CA ASN A 53 5.32 5.51 19.66
C ASN A 53 5.15 4.11 20.21
N THR A 54 3.91 3.66 20.26
CA THR A 54 3.58 2.24 20.42
C THR A 54 2.89 1.74 19.15
N PHE A 55 3.22 0.51 18.77
CA PHE A 55 2.68 -0.13 17.56
C PHE A 55 2.12 -1.50 17.90
N ALA A 56 0.98 -1.84 17.29
CA ALA A 56 0.58 -3.22 17.14
C ALA A 56 1.05 -3.73 15.77
N ARG A 57 1.57 -4.95 15.72
CA ARG A 57 2.10 -5.57 14.49
C ARG A 57 1.32 -6.84 14.16
N ILE A 58 0.93 -6.98 12.89
CA ILE A 58 0.42 -8.23 12.34
C ILE A 58 1.47 -8.79 11.36
N THR A 59 1.84 -10.05 11.55
CA THR A 59 2.73 -10.78 10.64
C THR A 59 1.95 -11.23 9.40
N LYS A 60 2.67 -11.55 8.31
CA LYS A 60 2.04 -11.98 7.07
C LYS A 60 1.22 -13.28 7.20
N PRO A 61 1.69 -14.33 7.90
CA PRO A 61 0.87 -15.52 8.15
C PRO A 61 -0.42 -15.21 8.91
N ARG A 62 -0.34 -14.39 9.96
CA ARG A 62 -1.51 -14.02 10.77
C ARG A 62 -2.50 -13.17 9.97
N PHE A 63 -2.01 -12.27 9.14
CA PHE A 63 -2.85 -11.51 8.23
C PHE A 63 -3.64 -12.42 7.28
N ARG A 64 -2.98 -13.43 6.69
CA ARG A 64 -3.63 -14.39 5.80
C ARG A 64 -4.72 -15.21 6.49
N GLU A 65 -4.50 -15.62 7.73
CA GLU A 65 -5.52 -16.30 8.54
C GLU A 65 -6.76 -15.40 8.70
N ILE A 66 -6.56 -14.13 9.09
CA ILE A 66 -7.66 -13.18 9.30
C ILE A 66 -8.45 -12.95 8.01
N VAL A 67 -7.79 -12.69 6.89
CA VAL A 67 -8.49 -12.44 5.61
C VAL A 67 -9.13 -13.69 5.02
N SER A 68 -8.69 -14.89 5.39
CA SER A 68 -9.37 -16.13 4.99
C SER A 68 -10.71 -16.30 5.70
N GLU A 69 -10.83 -15.81 6.95
CA GLU A 69 -12.09 -15.83 7.72
C GLU A 69 -12.99 -14.64 7.36
N PHE A 70 -12.38 -13.49 7.01
CA PHE A 70 -13.08 -12.22 6.74
C PHE A 70 -12.59 -11.61 5.42
N PRO A 71 -12.95 -12.17 4.26
CA PRO A 71 -12.45 -11.74 2.95
C PRO A 71 -12.83 -10.29 2.59
N GLU A 72 -13.90 -9.76 3.16
CA GLU A 72 -14.32 -8.37 2.97
C GLU A 72 -13.27 -7.34 3.43
N TYR A 73 -12.46 -7.69 4.44
CA TYR A 73 -11.38 -6.80 4.90
C TYR A 73 -10.25 -6.70 3.88
N GLU A 74 -9.94 -7.79 3.17
CA GLU A 74 -8.94 -7.76 2.09
C GLU A 74 -9.38 -6.82 0.97
N VAL A 75 -10.65 -6.91 0.55
CA VAL A 75 -11.23 -6.05 -0.48
C VAL A 75 -11.18 -4.58 -0.04
N ALA A 76 -11.56 -4.28 1.20
CA ALA A 76 -11.52 -2.92 1.72
C ALA A 76 -10.09 -2.37 1.78
N LEU A 77 -9.12 -3.16 2.21
CA LEU A 77 -7.71 -2.79 2.24
C LEU A 77 -7.14 -2.57 0.84
N LYS A 78 -7.49 -3.40 -0.14
CA LYS A 78 -7.10 -3.22 -1.55
C LYS A 78 -7.61 -1.89 -2.10
N LYS A 79 -8.87 -1.57 -1.90
CA LYS A 79 -9.46 -0.28 -2.33
C LYS A 79 -8.75 0.92 -1.71
N ASN A 80 -8.45 0.85 -0.42
CA ASN A 80 -7.73 1.91 0.28
C ASN A 80 -6.28 2.02 -0.20
N ALA A 81 -5.59 0.90 -0.43
CA ALA A 81 -4.22 0.88 -0.95
C ALA A 81 -4.15 1.54 -2.34
N ILE A 82 -5.07 1.22 -3.24
CA ILE A 82 -5.15 1.82 -4.58
C ILE A 82 -5.30 3.34 -4.51
N ARG A 83 -6.15 3.84 -3.61
CA ARG A 83 -6.36 5.28 -3.41
C ARG A 83 -5.16 6.00 -2.83
N SER A 84 -4.44 5.34 -1.91
CA SER A 84 -3.29 5.93 -1.20
C SER A 84 -1.98 5.77 -1.95
N TYR A 85 -1.90 4.87 -2.91
CA TYR A 85 -0.66 4.54 -3.60
C TYR A 85 -0.27 5.64 -4.57
N ARG A 86 0.70 6.45 -4.16
CA ARG A 86 1.16 7.65 -4.89
C ARG A 86 2.41 7.42 -5.75
N ASP A 87 2.83 6.18 -5.96
CA ASP A 87 3.96 5.88 -6.82
C ASP A 87 3.66 6.31 -8.27
N LYS A 88 4.40 7.31 -8.76
CA LYS A 88 4.23 7.88 -10.10
C LYS A 88 4.42 6.84 -11.20
N LYS A 89 5.32 5.88 -10.99
CA LYS A 89 5.59 4.80 -11.96
C LYS A 89 4.36 3.90 -12.09
N ILE A 90 3.77 3.53 -10.99
CA ILE A 90 2.57 2.68 -10.95
C ILE A 90 1.37 3.41 -11.54
N GLN A 91 1.17 4.68 -11.21
CA GLN A 91 0.12 5.50 -11.79
C GLN A 91 0.31 5.68 -13.30
N PHE A 92 1.55 5.76 -13.77
CA PHE A 92 1.85 5.79 -15.21
C PHE A 92 1.49 4.47 -15.88
N VAL A 93 1.90 3.32 -15.30
CA VAL A 93 1.60 1.98 -15.84
C VAL A 93 0.09 1.76 -15.89
N LEU A 94 -0.66 2.12 -14.84
CA LEU A 94 -2.13 2.04 -14.83
C LEU A 94 -2.76 2.84 -15.97
N ARG A 95 -2.27 4.08 -16.21
CA ARG A 95 -2.75 4.91 -17.33
C ARG A 95 -2.46 4.28 -18.68
N MET A 96 -1.30 3.63 -18.83
CA MET A 96 -0.94 2.92 -20.07
C MET A 96 -1.84 1.69 -20.29
N ILE A 97 -2.07 0.90 -19.26
CA ILE A 97 -2.96 -0.28 -19.32
C ILE A 97 -4.38 0.12 -19.69
N LYS A 98 -4.90 1.22 -19.14
CA LYS A 98 -6.23 1.74 -19.46
C LYS A 98 -6.39 2.23 -20.92
N ARG A 99 -5.30 2.48 -21.63
CA ARG A 99 -5.35 2.80 -23.08
C ARG A 99 -5.63 1.58 -23.94
N VAL A 100 -5.43 0.37 -23.43
CA VAL A 100 -5.81 -0.86 -24.13
C VAL A 100 -7.31 -1.04 -24.00
N GLU A 101 -8.03 -0.95 -25.10
CA GLU A 101 -9.50 -0.93 -25.14
C GLU A 101 -10.15 -2.10 -24.40
N TYR A 102 -9.57 -3.29 -24.49
CA TYR A 102 -10.04 -4.47 -23.78
C TYR A 102 -9.88 -4.35 -22.26
N LEU A 103 -8.79 -3.75 -21.78
CA LEU A 103 -8.46 -3.60 -20.37
C LEU A 103 -9.15 -2.39 -19.73
N ALA A 104 -9.51 -1.38 -20.51
CA ALA A 104 -10.18 -0.17 -20.03
C ALA A 104 -11.55 -0.44 -19.38
N LYS A 105 -12.16 -1.58 -19.68
CA LYS A 105 -13.47 -1.99 -19.15
C LYS A 105 -13.41 -2.65 -17.79
N HIS A 106 -12.20 -2.98 -17.31
CA HIS A 106 -12.01 -3.64 -16.00
C HIS A 106 -11.86 -2.60 -14.88
N ASP A 107 -12.33 -3.00 -13.69
CA ASP A 107 -12.18 -2.19 -12.49
C ASP A 107 -10.70 -1.97 -12.13
N ASP A 108 -10.40 -0.83 -11.52
CA ASP A 108 -9.05 -0.46 -11.08
C ASP A 108 -8.39 -1.54 -10.21
N GLU A 109 -9.17 -2.26 -9.42
CA GLU A 109 -8.71 -3.35 -8.57
C GLU A 109 -8.11 -4.50 -9.38
N VAL A 110 -8.78 -4.92 -10.45
CA VAL A 110 -8.31 -5.97 -11.37
C VAL A 110 -7.05 -5.53 -12.10
N LEU A 111 -7.02 -4.27 -12.55
CA LEU A 111 -5.85 -3.70 -13.23
C LEU A 111 -4.64 -3.58 -12.30
N PHE A 112 -4.87 -3.30 -11.04
CA PHE A 112 -3.83 -3.26 -10.01
C PHE A 112 -3.26 -4.66 -9.73
N ASP A 113 -4.11 -5.67 -9.56
CA ASP A 113 -3.70 -7.06 -9.38
C ASP A 113 -2.89 -7.55 -10.58
N LEU A 114 -3.32 -7.24 -11.80
CA LEU A 114 -2.60 -7.54 -13.03
C LEU A 114 -1.22 -6.87 -13.04
N MET A 115 -1.15 -5.60 -12.73
CA MET A 115 0.10 -4.84 -12.72
C MET A 115 1.12 -5.41 -11.73
N PHE A 116 0.70 -5.79 -10.53
CA PHE A 116 1.60 -6.40 -9.54
C PHE A 116 1.99 -7.83 -9.89
N SER A 117 1.15 -8.55 -10.63
CA SER A 117 1.49 -9.90 -11.13
C SER A 117 2.53 -9.88 -12.24
N LEU A 118 2.64 -8.78 -12.99
CA LEU A 118 3.60 -8.60 -14.09
C LEU A 118 4.96 -8.04 -13.64
N GLN A 119 5.13 -7.70 -12.37
CA GLN A 119 6.45 -7.27 -11.87
C GLN A 119 7.39 -8.49 -11.74
N PRO A 120 8.62 -8.38 -12.24
CA PRO A 120 9.62 -9.45 -12.14
C PRO A 120 10.07 -9.70 -10.72
#